data_2501e99226e99b7de70ce2c3b06950cf
#
_entry.id   2501e99226e99b7de70ce2c3b06950cf
#
_cell.length_a   1.000
_cell.length_b   1.000
_cell.length_c   1.000
_cell.angle_alpha   90.00
_cell.angle_beta   90.00
_cell.angle_gamma   90.00
#
_symmetry.space_group_name_H-M   'P 1'
#
loop_
_entity.id
_entity.type
_entity.pdbx_description
1 polymer ?
#
loop_
_entity_poly.entity_id
_entity_poly.type
_entity_poly.pdbx_seq_one_letter_code
_entity_poly.pdbx_strand_id
1 'polypeptide(L)'
;MKILRKAAAAVEAVVPPKDRCRLVAELHAEGVRIRRCCHALGVSRSGYCAWAGRAPSPRAIRQAWLTDLIGGIHQASRGTYGAPRVHAELVYGHGITVGHNTVSLLMRRAGLAGLPARSRGKRTKKLATVTDLVRRDFRRTGPNQLWVTDITEHPTREGKVYCCVVLDAWSRRVVGWSIDSAQRAGLATSALGMAIDSRGPAAGSIIHGDHGTQFTSWTFTERARKAGLLPSLGTIGDPYDNAVIESFWGRMQTELLNRQRWDTRVQLANAIFEYIEGFHNRRRRHSALGWQTPVEFETTATSRAPAPQTAVQLTGS
;
A
#
# COMPACT_ATOMS: atom_id res chain seq x y z
N MET A 1 34.39 20.10 30.42
CA MET A 1 33.98 19.00 31.32
C MET A 1 32.96 18.02 30.72
N LYS A 2 31.91 18.42 30.03
CA LYS A 2 30.92 17.50 29.35
C LYS A 2 31.57 16.54 28.32
N ILE A 3 32.54 17.00 27.55
CA ILE A 3 33.21 16.24 26.46
C ILE A 3 34.10 15.13 27.04
N LEU A 4 34.84 15.41 28.11
CA LEU A 4 35.66 14.42 28.80
C LEU A 4 34.81 13.35 29.50
N ARG A 5 33.62 13.68 30.00
CA ARG A 5 32.68 12.72 30.57
C ARG A 5 32.07 11.81 29.46
N LYS A 6 31.77 12.35 28.27
CA LYS A 6 31.26 11.58 27.12
C LYS A 6 32.34 10.63 26.57
N ALA A 7 33.61 11.09 26.52
CA ALA A 7 34.74 10.25 26.12
C ALA A 7 35.04 9.16 27.17
N ALA A 8 35.03 9.49 28.48
CA ALA A 8 35.22 8.52 29.56
C ALA A 8 34.08 7.47 29.60
N ALA A 9 32.82 7.88 29.46
CA ALA A 9 31.68 6.97 29.38
C ALA A 9 31.73 6.06 28.14
N ALA A 10 32.29 6.53 27.02
CA ALA A 10 32.50 5.73 25.81
C ALA A 10 33.67 4.75 25.92
N VAL A 11 34.64 5.03 26.84
CA VAL A 11 35.75 4.09 27.14
C VAL A 11 35.28 3.01 28.12
N GLU A 12 34.37 3.33 29.02
CA GLU A 12 33.75 2.37 29.96
C GLU A 12 32.71 1.47 29.24
N ALA A 13 31.94 1.97 28.29
CA ALA A 13 31.19 1.14 27.35
C ALA A 13 32.17 0.55 26.35
N VAL A 14 32.31 -0.77 26.28
CA VAL A 14 33.17 -1.51 25.34
C VAL A 14 32.88 -1.12 23.91
N VAL A 15 33.41 0.04 23.45
CA VAL A 15 33.25 0.51 22.08
C VAL A 15 34.13 -0.35 21.19
N PRO A 16 33.56 -1.10 20.23
CA PRO A 16 34.33 -1.92 19.32
C PRO A 16 35.41 -1.10 18.62
N PRO A 17 36.62 -1.65 18.36
CA PRO A 17 37.72 -0.90 17.72
C PRO A 17 37.32 -0.19 16.42
N LYS A 18 36.38 -0.81 15.63
CA LYS A 18 35.87 -0.26 14.38
C LYS A 18 35.07 1.05 14.56
N ASP A 19 34.47 1.27 15.73
CA ASP A 19 33.62 2.43 16.00
C ASP A 19 34.39 3.57 16.69
N ARG A 20 35.59 3.30 17.23
CA ARG A 20 36.42 4.30 17.91
C ARG A 20 36.88 5.43 16.99
N CYS A 21 37.31 5.13 15.76
CA CYS A 21 37.70 6.14 14.77
C CYS A 21 36.53 7.07 14.41
N ARG A 22 35.32 6.52 14.30
CA ARG A 22 34.11 7.29 14.04
C ARG A 22 33.81 8.25 15.20
N LEU A 23 33.93 7.77 16.43
CA LEU A 23 33.75 8.60 17.61
C LEU A 23 34.82 9.71 17.71
N VAL A 24 36.07 9.44 17.28
CA VAL A 24 37.10 10.49 17.15
C VAL A 24 36.65 11.57 16.17
N ALA A 25 36.07 11.18 15.02
CA ALA A 25 35.59 12.12 14.01
C ALA A 25 34.39 12.96 14.53
N GLU A 26 33.43 12.34 15.24
CA GLU A 26 32.30 13.02 15.86
C GLU A 26 32.75 14.05 16.89
N LEU A 27 33.65 13.68 17.81
CA LEU A 27 34.21 14.59 18.82
C LEU A 27 35.05 15.71 18.19
N HIS A 28 35.74 15.41 17.07
CA HIS A 28 36.48 16.45 16.34
C HIS A 28 35.54 17.46 15.69
N ALA A 29 34.44 17.04 15.12
CA ALA A 29 33.41 17.93 14.58
C ALA A 29 32.74 18.81 15.66
N GLU A 30 32.70 18.32 16.93
CA GLU A 30 32.30 19.10 18.10
C GLU A 30 33.41 20.08 18.62
N GLY A 31 34.55 20.20 17.90
CA GLY A 31 35.64 21.14 18.18
C GLY A 31 36.75 20.58 19.07
N VAL A 32 36.78 19.29 19.40
CA VAL A 32 37.84 18.71 20.22
C VAL A 32 39.06 18.36 19.33
N ARG A 33 40.28 18.69 19.81
CA ARG A 33 41.51 18.38 19.07
C ARG A 33 41.66 16.86 18.85
N ILE A 34 41.90 16.41 17.60
CA ILE A 34 42.09 15.00 17.20
C ILE A 34 43.03 14.26 18.15
N ARG A 35 44.16 14.87 18.54
CA ARG A 35 45.16 14.25 19.43
C ARG A 35 44.56 13.84 20.79
N ARG A 36 43.68 14.68 21.33
CA ARG A 36 43.00 14.41 22.61
C ARG A 36 41.95 13.32 22.48
N CYS A 37 41.19 13.33 21.40
CA CYS A 37 40.19 12.30 21.09
C CYS A 37 40.86 10.92 20.88
N CYS A 38 41.93 10.87 20.11
CA CYS A 38 42.68 9.64 19.85
C CYS A 38 43.25 9.06 21.15
N HIS A 39 43.84 9.91 21.99
CA HIS A 39 44.41 9.46 23.29
C HIS A 39 43.32 8.91 24.21
N ALA A 40 42.19 9.62 24.35
CA ALA A 40 41.07 9.21 25.19
C ALA A 40 40.42 7.89 24.77
N LEU A 41 40.39 7.60 23.46
CA LEU A 41 39.73 6.42 22.88
C LEU A 41 40.72 5.27 22.56
N GLY A 42 42.00 5.41 22.92
CA GLY A 42 43.02 4.39 22.68
C GLY A 42 43.24 4.12 21.18
N VAL A 43 43.15 5.16 20.33
CA VAL A 43 43.40 5.09 18.88
C VAL A 43 44.71 5.79 18.55
N SER A 44 45.57 5.19 17.75
CA SER A 44 46.77 5.90 17.26
C SER A 44 46.35 7.01 16.29
N ARG A 45 47.04 8.17 16.35
CA ARG A 45 46.77 9.29 15.43
C ARG A 45 46.96 8.87 13.97
N SER A 46 48.02 8.11 13.68
CA SER A 46 48.27 7.57 12.31
C SER A 46 47.18 6.62 11.86
N GLY A 47 46.69 5.74 12.75
CA GLY A 47 45.55 4.87 12.46
C GLY A 47 44.27 5.63 12.17
N TYR A 48 43.97 6.70 12.95
CA TYR A 48 42.86 7.58 12.67
C TYR A 48 43.01 8.30 11.32
N CYS A 49 44.17 8.90 11.02
CA CYS A 49 44.41 9.58 9.74
C CYS A 49 44.27 8.61 8.54
N ALA A 50 44.85 7.39 8.65
CA ALA A 50 44.66 6.37 7.65
C ALA A 50 43.22 5.92 7.47
N TRP A 51 42.45 5.86 8.56
CA TRP A 51 40.99 5.59 8.51
C TRP A 51 40.21 6.75 7.88
N ALA A 52 40.50 8.00 8.29
CA ALA A 52 39.83 9.19 7.79
C ALA A 52 40.11 9.49 6.31
N GLY A 53 41.32 9.22 5.84
CA GLY A 53 41.71 9.36 4.43
C GLY A 53 41.29 8.17 3.54
N ARG A 54 40.69 7.13 4.08
CA ARG A 54 40.29 5.96 3.31
C ARG A 54 39.04 6.26 2.48
N ALA A 55 39.11 6.05 1.18
CA ALA A 55 37.96 6.10 0.30
C ALA A 55 36.86 5.13 0.77
N PRO A 56 35.56 5.50 0.67
CA PRO A 56 34.47 4.61 0.99
C PRO A 56 34.55 3.28 0.24
N SER A 57 34.32 2.19 0.93
CA SER A 57 34.32 0.87 0.27
C SER A 57 33.17 0.78 -0.76
N PRO A 58 33.30 -0.06 -1.82
CA PRO A 58 32.21 -0.29 -2.77
C PRO A 58 30.89 -0.67 -2.10
N ARG A 59 30.96 -1.41 -0.99
CA ARG A 59 29.80 -1.75 -0.16
C ARG A 59 29.19 -0.52 0.50
N ALA A 60 29.99 0.40 1.02
CA ALA A 60 29.50 1.64 1.65
C ALA A 60 28.82 2.54 0.62
N ILE A 61 29.44 2.69 -0.56
CA ILE A 61 28.87 3.46 -1.68
C ILE A 61 27.52 2.86 -2.10
N ARG A 62 27.45 1.53 -2.30
CA ARG A 62 26.20 0.86 -2.65
C ARG A 62 25.13 1.01 -1.56
N GLN A 63 25.50 0.95 -0.27
CA GLN A 63 24.54 1.15 0.83
C GLN A 63 24.03 2.59 0.89
N ALA A 64 24.87 3.60 0.67
CA ALA A 64 24.46 5.00 0.62
C ALA A 64 23.45 5.20 -0.53
N TRP A 65 23.80 4.79 -1.74
CA TRP A 65 22.90 4.85 -2.89
C TRP A 65 21.56 4.13 -2.66
N LEU A 66 21.60 2.91 -2.10
CA LEU A 66 20.36 2.19 -1.75
C LEU A 66 19.54 2.95 -0.69
N THR A 67 20.18 3.60 0.28
CA THR A 67 19.48 4.36 1.32
C THR A 67 18.74 5.56 0.72
N ASP A 68 19.36 6.28 -0.20
CA ASP A 68 18.74 7.41 -0.90
C ASP A 68 17.53 6.95 -1.72
N LEU A 69 17.68 5.85 -2.47
CA LEU A 69 16.60 5.28 -3.26
C LEU A 69 15.43 4.79 -2.36
N ILE A 70 15.74 4.12 -1.25
CA ILE A 70 14.77 3.70 -0.22
C ILE A 70 14.01 4.92 0.33
N GLY A 71 14.73 6.03 0.60
CA GLY A 71 14.15 7.29 1.04
C GLY A 71 13.14 7.84 0.01
N GLY A 72 13.51 7.85 -1.27
CA GLY A 72 12.64 8.27 -2.37
C GLY A 72 11.39 7.40 -2.51
N ILE A 73 11.53 6.08 -2.45
CA ILE A 73 10.41 5.12 -2.48
C ILE A 73 9.47 5.34 -1.27
N HIS A 74 10.04 5.51 -0.08
CA HIS A 74 9.27 5.76 1.13
C HIS A 74 8.47 7.07 1.04
N GLN A 75 9.09 8.14 0.53
CA GLN A 75 8.43 9.42 0.30
C GLN A 75 7.33 9.31 -0.78
N ALA A 76 7.60 8.66 -1.92
CA ALA A 76 6.64 8.44 -2.99
C ALA A 76 5.43 7.61 -2.53
N SER A 77 5.62 6.72 -1.56
CA SER A 77 4.55 5.99 -0.88
C SER A 77 3.83 6.81 0.19
N ARG A 78 4.07 8.11 0.31
CA ARG A 78 3.52 8.99 1.36
C ARG A 78 3.92 8.55 2.78
N GLY A 79 5.10 7.94 2.95
CA GLY A 79 5.58 7.42 4.22
C GLY A 79 4.81 6.18 4.72
N THR A 80 4.14 5.45 3.84
CA THR A 80 3.29 4.30 4.22
C THR A 80 4.01 2.96 4.12
N TYR A 81 5.03 2.85 3.25
CA TYR A 81 5.72 1.60 2.99
C TYR A 81 6.68 1.21 4.12
N GLY A 82 6.50 0.02 4.66
CA GLY A 82 7.53 -0.66 5.45
C GLY A 82 8.46 -1.51 4.56
N ALA A 83 9.47 -2.11 5.17
CA ALA A 83 10.51 -2.87 4.48
C ALA A 83 10.01 -3.90 3.44
N PRO A 84 8.93 -4.65 3.65
CA PRO A 84 8.45 -5.58 2.63
C PRO A 84 8.01 -4.91 1.33
N ARG A 85 7.30 -3.76 1.41
CA ARG A 85 6.86 -3.03 0.22
C ARG A 85 7.98 -2.25 -0.45
N VAL A 86 8.88 -1.66 0.34
CA VAL A 86 10.09 -1.00 -0.19
C VAL A 86 10.96 -2.02 -0.92
N HIS A 87 11.15 -3.22 -0.36
CA HIS A 87 11.85 -4.31 -1.02
C HIS A 87 11.19 -4.71 -2.34
N ALA A 88 9.86 -4.88 -2.33
CA ALA A 88 9.11 -5.21 -3.53
C ALA A 88 9.24 -4.13 -4.62
N GLU A 89 9.22 -2.84 -4.23
CA GLU A 89 9.42 -1.73 -5.17
C GLU A 89 10.83 -1.70 -5.76
N LEU A 90 11.85 -1.96 -4.95
CA LEU A 90 13.22 -2.09 -5.44
C LEU A 90 13.37 -3.22 -6.47
N VAL A 91 12.75 -4.37 -6.19
CA VAL A 91 12.86 -5.56 -7.07
C VAL A 91 12.00 -5.40 -8.33
N TYR A 92 10.71 -5.10 -8.17
CA TYR A 92 9.75 -5.13 -9.30
C TYR A 92 9.64 -3.79 -10.01
N GLY A 93 9.77 -2.67 -9.29
CA GLY A 93 9.68 -1.32 -9.87
C GLY A 93 11.00 -0.83 -10.45
N HIS A 94 12.12 -1.17 -9.79
CA HIS A 94 13.46 -0.67 -10.18
C HIS A 94 14.41 -1.76 -10.71
N GLY A 95 14.02 -3.04 -10.70
CA GLY A 95 14.86 -4.15 -11.16
C GLY A 95 16.12 -4.41 -10.30
N ILE A 96 16.12 -3.94 -9.05
CA ILE A 96 17.31 -4.00 -8.18
C ILE A 96 17.26 -5.23 -7.29
N THR A 97 18.20 -6.14 -7.49
CA THR A 97 18.37 -7.31 -6.61
C THR A 97 19.00 -6.89 -5.29
N VAL A 98 18.25 -7.03 -4.21
CA VAL A 98 18.67 -6.73 -2.83
C VAL A 98 17.95 -7.66 -1.85
N GLY A 99 18.62 -8.06 -0.77
CA GLY A 99 17.97 -8.89 0.26
C GLY A 99 17.06 -8.08 1.16
N HIS A 100 15.91 -8.65 1.55
CA HIS A 100 14.92 -8.03 2.44
C HIS A 100 15.53 -7.52 3.76
N ASN A 101 16.46 -8.30 4.36
CA ASN A 101 17.14 -7.91 5.61
C ASN A 101 18.02 -6.67 5.42
N THR A 102 18.64 -6.51 4.24
CA THR A 102 19.41 -5.30 3.91
C THR A 102 18.53 -4.08 3.85
N VAL A 103 17.36 -4.18 3.18
CA VAL A 103 16.38 -3.08 3.11
C VAL A 103 15.89 -2.72 4.52
N SER A 104 15.51 -3.71 5.33
CA SER A 104 15.07 -3.49 6.71
C SER A 104 16.15 -2.80 7.57
N LEU A 105 17.41 -3.19 7.42
CA LEU A 105 18.52 -2.58 8.13
C LEU A 105 18.76 -1.13 7.70
N LEU A 106 18.74 -0.85 6.38
CA LEU A 106 18.96 0.50 5.85
C LEU A 106 17.82 1.43 6.24
N MET A 107 16.56 0.99 6.17
CA MET A 107 15.42 1.75 6.64
C MET A 107 15.55 2.11 8.13
N ARG A 108 15.90 1.13 8.97
CA ARG A 108 16.10 1.37 10.42
C ARG A 108 17.21 2.39 10.68
N ARG A 109 18.33 2.30 9.97
CA ARG A 109 19.45 3.25 10.09
C ARG A 109 19.08 4.67 9.64
N ALA A 110 18.21 4.77 8.63
CA ALA A 110 17.68 6.03 8.12
C ALA A 110 16.48 6.57 8.94
N GLY A 111 16.06 5.88 10.02
CA GLY A 111 14.88 6.29 10.81
C GLY A 111 13.55 6.14 10.08
N LEU A 112 13.51 5.34 9.00
CA LEU A 112 12.31 5.16 8.19
C LEU A 112 11.49 3.96 8.69
N ALA A 113 10.19 4.18 8.91
CA ALA A 113 9.25 3.15 9.33
C ALA A 113 7.95 3.24 8.52
N GLY A 114 7.42 2.09 8.12
CA GLY A 114 6.09 2.04 7.51
C GLY A 114 4.98 2.13 8.54
N LEU A 115 3.75 2.34 8.06
CA LEU A 115 2.59 2.33 8.94
C LEU A 115 2.34 0.93 9.51
N PRO A 116 1.99 0.81 10.81
CA PRO A 116 1.70 -0.45 11.45
C PRO A 116 0.49 -1.13 10.79
N ALA A 117 0.50 -2.45 10.74
CA ALA A 117 -0.67 -3.22 10.34
C ALA A 117 -1.77 -3.05 11.40
N ARG A 118 -3.02 -2.84 10.96
CA ARG A 118 -4.17 -2.82 11.87
C ARG A 118 -4.27 -4.18 12.56
N SER A 119 -4.44 -4.21 13.88
CA SER A 119 -4.65 -5.46 14.62
C SER A 119 -5.95 -6.13 14.14
N ARG A 120 -5.87 -7.43 13.84
CA ARG A 120 -7.06 -8.21 13.47
C ARG A 120 -7.84 -8.56 14.74
N GLY A 121 -9.09 -8.10 14.85
CA GLY A 121 -10.02 -8.55 15.90
C GLY A 121 -10.31 -10.07 15.82
N LYS A 122 -10.79 -10.66 16.91
CA LYS A 122 -11.20 -12.07 16.97
C LYS A 122 -12.36 -12.35 16.00
N ARG A 123 -12.26 -13.44 15.24
CA ARG A 123 -13.24 -13.85 14.23
C ARG A 123 -14.36 -14.66 14.89
N THR A 124 -15.61 -14.23 14.74
CA THR A 124 -16.83 -15.02 15.03
C THR A 124 -17.43 -15.52 13.71
N LYS A 125 -17.86 -16.78 13.66
CA LYS A 125 -18.55 -17.37 12.49
C LYS A 125 -20.05 -17.19 12.65
N LYS A 126 -20.73 -16.65 11.64
CA LYS A 126 -22.21 -16.62 11.50
C LYS A 126 -22.63 -17.37 10.23
N LEU A 127 -23.89 -17.82 10.18
CA LEU A 127 -24.47 -18.58 9.06
C LEU A 127 -24.78 -17.66 7.86
N ALA A 128 -24.57 -18.16 6.63
CA ALA A 128 -24.84 -17.44 5.38
C ALA A 128 -26.35 -17.36 5.07
N THR A 129 -26.78 -16.28 4.40
CA THR A 129 -28.17 -16.06 3.95
C THR A 129 -28.38 -16.62 2.53
N VAL A 130 -29.62 -16.95 2.17
CA VAL A 130 -30.00 -17.55 0.88
C VAL A 130 -29.69 -16.66 -0.34
N THR A 131 -29.58 -15.36 -0.16
CA THR A 131 -29.26 -14.37 -1.22
C THR A 131 -27.77 -14.16 -1.48
N ASP A 132 -26.90 -14.79 -0.67
CA ASP A 132 -25.44 -14.67 -0.83
C ASP A 132 -24.90 -15.65 -1.87
N LEU A 133 -24.65 -15.13 -3.12
CA LEU A 133 -24.05 -15.90 -4.20
C LEU A 133 -22.54 -16.12 -4.02
N VAL A 134 -21.89 -15.34 -3.14
CA VAL A 134 -20.43 -15.37 -2.92
C VAL A 134 -20.04 -16.41 -1.87
N ARG A 135 -20.87 -16.64 -0.85
CA ARG A 135 -20.62 -17.61 0.26
C ARG A 135 -19.22 -17.50 0.83
N ARG A 136 -18.71 -16.25 0.96
CA ARG A 136 -17.35 -15.95 1.46
C ARG A 136 -16.21 -16.47 0.57
N ASP A 137 -16.49 -16.98 -0.61
CA ASP A 137 -15.48 -17.32 -1.59
C ASP A 137 -15.25 -16.14 -2.55
N PHE A 138 -14.25 -15.33 -2.24
CA PHE A 138 -13.82 -14.19 -3.06
C PHE A 138 -12.72 -14.56 -4.06
N ARG A 139 -12.33 -15.83 -4.15
CA ARG A 139 -11.34 -16.28 -5.12
C ARG A 139 -11.96 -16.28 -6.51
N ARG A 140 -11.25 -15.67 -7.43
CA ARG A 140 -11.65 -15.61 -8.84
C ARG A 140 -10.46 -15.91 -9.71
N THR A 141 -10.70 -16.37 -10.92
CA THR A 141 -9.67 -16.78 -11.89
C THR A 141 -9.39 -15.71 -12.93
N GLY A 142 -10.24 -14.70 -13.04
CA GLY A 142 -10.09 -13.61 -13.99
C GLY A 142 -10.79 -12.32 -13.54
N PRO A 143 -10.56 -11.22 -14.26
CA PRO A 143 -11.16 -9.93 -13.99
C PRO A 143 -12.66 -9.94 -14.23
N ASN A 144 -13.36 -9.03 -13.57
CA ASN A 144 -14.79 -8.75 -13.73
C ASN A 144 -15.75 -9.91 -13.40
N GLN A 145 -15.28 -11.01 -12.81
CA GLN A 145 -16.15 -12.12 -12.39
C GLN A 145 -16.92 -11.81 -11.11
N LEU A 146 -16.30 -11.05 -10.21
CA LEU A 146 -16.89 -10.60 -8.95
C LEU A 146 -16.40 -9.20 -8.62
N TRP A 147 -17.34 -8.29 -8.53
CA TRP A 147 -17.13 -6.97 -7.95
C TRP A 147 -17.70 -6.92 -6.54
N VAL A 148 -17.00 -6.25 -5.65
CA VAL A 148 -17.48 -5.94 -4.30
C VAL A 148 -17.65 -4.43 -4.16
N THR A 149 -18.74 -4.01 -3.52
CA THR A 149 -19.06 -2.60 -3.36
C THR A 149 -19.43 -2.28 -1.91
N ASP A 150 -19.06 -1.09 -1.48
CA ASP A 150 -19.38 -0.59 -0.14
C ASP A 150 -19.22 0.93 -0.09
N ILE A 151 -19.80 1.55 0.94
CA ILE A 151 -19.77 3.00 1.18
C ILE A 151 -19.08 3.27 2.50
N THR A 152 -18.12 4.21 2.49
CA THR A 152 -17.53 4.77 3.70
C THR A 152 -17.92 6.24 3.87
N GLU A 153 -17.89 6.72 5.12
CA GLU A 153 -18.02 8.15 5.42
C GLU A 153 -16.78 8.67 6.14
N HIS A 154 -16.48 9.95 5.93
CA HIS A 154 -15.41 10.61 6.67
C HIS A 154 -15.77 12.08 6.95
N PRO A 155 -15.51 12.59 8.17
CA PRO A 155 -15.84 13.96 8.52
C PRO A 155 -14.85 14.96 7.93
N THR A 156 -15.36 16.13 7.56
CA THR A 156 -14.62 17.36 7.32
C THR A 156 -15.19 18.48 8.20
N ARG A 157 -14.55 19.65 8.24
CA ARG A 157 -15.13 20.81 8.94
C ARG A 157 -16.44 21.30 8.33
N GLU A 158 -16.64 21.07 7.03
CA GLU A 158 -17.88 21.42 6.30
C GLU A 158 -18.97 20.36 6.43
N GLY A 159 -18.72 19.25 7.11
CA GLY A 159 -19.62 18.11 7.24
C GLY A 159 -19.03 16.83 6.62
N LYS A 160 -19.84 15.79 6.49
CA LYS A 160 -19.40 14.48 6.01
C LYS A 160 -19.21 14.44 4.48
N VAL A 161 -18.28 13.60 4.06
CA VAL A 161 -18.09 13.11 2.68
C VAL A 161 -18.37 11.62 2.68
N TYR A 162 -19.12 11.16 1.72
CA TYR A 162 -19.42 9.75 1.47
C TYR A 162 -18.71 9.31 0.20
N CYS A 163 -18.06 8.15 0.26
CA CYS A 163 -17.39 7.56 -0.89
C CYS A 163 -17.89 6.13 -1.08
N CYS A 164 -18.44 5.84 -2.26
CA CYS A 164 -18.74 4.50 -2.72
C CYS A 164 -17.65 4.02 -3.65
N VAL A 165 -17.22 2.77 -3.52
CA VAL A 165 -16.31 2.13 -4.46
C VAL A 165 -16.87 0.81 -4.96
N VAL A 166 -16.50 0.45 -6.20
CA VAL A 166 -16.65 -0.87 -6.80
C VAL A 166 -15.24 -1.42 -7.03
N LEU A 167 -14.92 -2.54 -6.40
CA LEU A 167 -13.60 -3.15 -6.41
C LEU A 167 -13.66 -4.55 -7.01
N ASP A 168 -12.82 -4.81 -7.99
CA ASP A 168 -12.66 -6.16 -8.56
C ASP A 168 -11.99 -7.08 -7.54
N ALA A 169 -12.66 -8.17 -7.20
CA ALA A 169 -12.19 -9.09 -6.15
C ALA A 169 -10.93 -9.86 -6.57
N TRP A 170 -10.69 -10.06 -7.86
CA TRP A 170 -9.53 -10.76 -8.39
C TRP A 170 -8.28 -9.88 -8.40
N SER A 171 -8.36 -8.71 -9.02
CA SER A 171 -7.21 -7.80 -9.18
C SER A 171 -7.04 -6.82 -8.03
N ARG A 172 -8.02 -6.67 -7.14
CA ARG A 172 -8.06 -5.62 -6.10
C ARG A 172 -8.11 -4.21 -6.67
N ARG A 173 -8.37 -4.06 -7.95
CA ARG A 173 -8.50 -2.77 -8.62
C ARG A 173 -9.83 -2.12 -8.27
N VAL A 174 -9.81 -0.86 -7.90
CA VAL A 174 -11.03 -0.04 -7.85
C VAL A 174 -11.39 0.28 -9.30
N VAL A 175 -12.52 -0.23 -9.77
CA VAL A 175 -13.00 -0.13 -11.15
C VAL A 175 -14.09 0.93 -11.33
N GLY A 176 -14.71 1.34 -10.23
CA GLY A 176 -15.66 2.44 -10.20
C GLY A 176 -15.72 3.06 -8.80
N TRP A 177 -16.01 4.35 -8.73
CA TRP A 177 -16.16 5.07 -7.49
C TRP A 177 -17.01 6.33 -7.68
N SER A 178 -17.57 6.83 -6.59
CA SER A 178 -18.32 8.07 -6.57
C SER A 178 -18.20 8.71 -5.19
N ILE A 179 -18.22 10.04 -5.14
CA ILE A 179 -18.10 10.84 -3.91
C ILE A 179 -19.25 11.84 -3.87
N ASP A 180 -19.90 11.96 -2.70
CA ASP A 180 -21.00 12.90 -2.48
C ASP A 180 -20.98 13.44 -1.04
N SER A 181 -21.69 14.51 -0.80
CA SER A 181 -21.99 15.07 0.52
C SER A 181 -23.14 14.35 1.25
N ALA A 182 -23.85 13.45 0.58
CA ALA A 182 -24.98 12.71 1.11
C ALA A 182 -24.95 11.24 0.66
N GLN A 183 -25.34 10.34 1.54
CA GLN A 183 -25.43 8.90 1.28
C GLN A 183 -26.78 8.56 0.62
N ARG A 184 -26.94 8.92 -0.66
CA ARG A 184 -28.14 8.64 -1.45
C ARG A 184 -27.93 7.44 -2.36
N ALA A 185 -29.02 6.83 -2.86
CA ALA A 185 -28.94 5.73 -3.84
C ALA A 185 -28.14 6.10 -5.10
N GLY A 186 -28.19 7.37 -5.53
CA GLY A 186 -27.40 7.89 -6.64
C GLY A 186 -25.89 7.70 -6.47
N LEU A 187 -25.37 7.77 -5.23
CA LEU A 187 -23.95 7.54 -4.96
C LEU A 187 -23.51 6.14 -5.40
N ALA A 188 -24.20 5.11 -4.96
CA ALA A 188 -23.89 3.73 -5.34
C ALA A 188 -24.11 3.46 -6.84
N THR A 189 -25.21 4.01 -7.39
CA THR A 189 -25.56 3.87 -8.81
C THR A 189 -24.52 4.54 -9.72
N SER A 190 -23.96 5.68 -9.33
CA SER A 190 -22.90 6.38 -10.08
C SER A 190 -21.59 5.59 -10.04
N ALA A 191 -21.18 5.06 -8.88
CA ALA A 191 -19.99 4.21 -8.76
C ALA A 191 -20.11 2.94 -9.62
N LEU A 192 -21.28 2.29 -9.59
CA LEU A 192 -21.58 1.14 -10.42
C LEU A 192 -21.55 1.49 -11.92
N GLY A 193 -22.12 2.64 -12.28
CA GLY A 193 -22.11 3.13 -13.65
C GLY A 193 -20.70 3.30 -14.19
N MET A 194 -19.84 3.97 -13.46
CA MET A 194 -18.43 4.14 -13.82
C MET A 194 -17.74 2.78 -14.02
N ALA A 195 -18.01 1.80 -13.14
CA ALA A 195 -17.45 0.46 -13.25
C ALA A 195 -17.93 -0.25 -14.54
N ILE A 196 -19.22 -0.20 -14.85
CA ILE A 196 -19.79 -0.80 -16.05
C ILE A 196 -19.20 -0.16 -17.31
N ASP A 197 -19.17 1.16 -17.36
CA ASP A 197 -18.72 1.91 -18.55
C ASP A 197 -17.22 1.70 -18.81
N SER A 198 -16.43 1.55 -17.72
CA SER A 198 -14.97 1.34 -17.85
C SER A 198 -14.56 -0.10 -18.12
N ARG A 199 -15.41 -1.10 -17.77
CA ARG A 199 -15.00 -2.52 -17.77
C ARG A 199 -15.78 -3.42 -18.73
N GLY A 200 -17.00 -3.05 -19.12
CA GLY A 200 -17.86 -3.86 -19.94
C GLY A 200 -17.99 -5.31 -19.40
N PRO A 201 -18.54 -5.52 -18.20
CA PRO A 201 -18.57 -6.83 -17.56
C PRO A 201 -19.37 -7.83 -18.39
N ALA A 202 -18.92 -9.09 -18.43
CA ALA A 202 -19.67 -10.16 -19.10
C ALA A 202 -20.99 -10.44 -18.35
N ALA A 203 -22.01 -10.87 -19.08
CA ALA A 203 -23.26 -11.32 -18.47
C ALA A 203 -23.01 -12.48 -17.49
N GLY A 204 -23.65 -12.43 -16.32
CA GLY A 204 -23.44 -13.39 -15.24
C GLY A 204 -22.33 -12.99 -14.24
N SER A 205 -21.60 -11.90 -14.48
CA SER A 205 -20.71 -11.31 -13.47
C SER A 205 -21.49 -10.90 -12.23
N ILE A 206 -20.88 -11.04 -11.04
CA ILE A 206 -21.53 -10.76 -9.75
C ILE A 206 -21.13 -9.38 -9.23
N ILE A 207 -22.11 -8.59 -8.76
CA ILE A 207 -21.90 -7.41 -7.94
C ILE A 207 -22.39 -7.69 -6.52
N HIS A 208 -21.47 -7.72 -5.54
CA HIS A 208 -21.74 -8.07 -4.16
C HIS A 208 -21.60 -6.84 -3.24
N GLY A 209 -22.61 -6.59 -2.43
CA GLY A 209 -22.65 -5.52 -1.45
C GLY A 209 -23.29 -5.98 -0.13
N ASP A 210 -23.36 -5.06 0.82
CA ASP A 210 -24.13 -5.28 2.04
C ASP A 210 -25.65 -5.05 1.81
N HIS A 211 -26.47 -5.23 2.85
CA HIS A 211 -27.91 -4.96 2.82
C HIS A 211 -28.28 -3.46 2.96
N GLY A 212 -27.34 -2.56 2.71
CA GLY A 212 -27.62 -1.13 2.73
C GLY A 212 -28.73 -0.73 1.74
N THR A 213 -29.57 0.23 2.13
CA THR A 213 -30.68 0.71 1.31
C THR A 213 -30.27 1.22 -0.06
N GLN A 214 -29.01 1.64 -0.21
CA GLN A 214 -28.43 2.12 -1.46
C GLN A 214 -28.24 0.98 -2.47
N PHE A 215 -27.83 -0.20 -2.00
CA PHE A 215 -27.57 -1.38 -2.84
C PHE A 215 -28.82 -2.20 -3.12
N THR A 216 -29.85 -2.06 -2.30
CA THR A 216 -31.18 -2.67 -2.51
C THR A 216 -32.13 -1.77 -3.29
N SER A 217 -31.73 -0.52 -3.59
CA SER A 217 -32.57 0.43 -4.35
C SER A 217 -32.86 -0.08 -5.75
N TRP A 218 -34.05 0.24 -6.24
CA TRP A 218 -34.47 -0.12 -7.61
C TRP A 218 -33.49 0.40 -8.67
N THR A 219 -33.01 1.64 -8.52
CA THR A 219 -32.07 2.27 -9.47
C THR A 219 -30.75 1.52 -9.57
N PHE A 220 -30.20 1.05 -8.45
CA PHE A 220 -28.97 0.28 -8.42
C PHE A 220 -29.15 -1.11 -9.02
N THR A 221 -30.19 -1.84 -8.58
CA THR A 221 -30.47 -3.20 -9.04
C THR A 221 -30.86 -3.25 -10.51
N GLU A 222 -31.62 -2.29 -10.99
CA GLU A 222 -32.01 -2.18 -12.40
C GLU A 222 -30.78 -1.86 -13.28
N ARG A 223 -29.89 -0.96 -12.85
CA ARG A 223 -28.64 -0.69 -13.57
C ARG A 223 -27.74 -1.92 -13.65
N ALA A 224 -27.62 -2.66 -12.56
CA ALA A 224 -26.87 -3.92 -12.53
C ALA A 224 -27.45 -4.94 -13.52
N ARG A 225 -28.76 -5.16 -13.50
CA ARG A 225 -29.46 -6.10 -14.40
C ARG A 225 -29.31 -5.74 -15.89
N LYS A 226 -29.48 -4.45 -16.23
CA LYS A 226 -29.29 -3.96 -17.60
C LYS A 226 -27.89 -4.22 -18.14
N ALA A 227 -26.89 -4.25 -17.26
CA ALA A 227 -25.51 -4.59 -17.60
C ALA A 227 -25.21 -6.11 -17.54
N GLY A 228 -26.24 -6.94 -17.30
CA GLY A 228 -26.08 -8.39 -17.18
C GLY A 228 -25.42 -8.86 -15.87
N LEU A 229 -25.30 -7.96 -14.88
CA LEU A 229 -24.73 -8.31 -13.58
C LEU A 229 -25.78 -8.99 -12.70
N LEU A 230 -25.32 -9.91 -11.86
CA LEU A 230 -26.11 -10.59 -10.84
C LEU A 230 -25.88 -9.89 -9.47
N PRO A 231 -26.88 -9.15 -8.94
CA PRO A 231 -26.77 -8.59 -7.61
C PRO A 231 -26.74 -9.70 -6.55
N SER A 232 -25.79 -9.61 -5.64
CA SER A 232 -25.62 -10.49 -4.48
C SER A 232 -25.51 -9.65 -3.22
N LEU A 233 -26.19 -10.05 -2.16
CA LEU A 233 -26.21 -9.35 -0.88
C LEU A 233 -25.63 -10.28 0.19
N GLY A 234 -24.75 -9.73 1.01
CA GLY A 234 -24.15 -10.43 2.15
C GLY A 234 -25.15 -10.78 3.23
N THR A 235 -24.73 -11.48 4.26
CA THR A 235 -25.59 -11.80 5.41
C THR A 235 -25.83 -10.56 6.28
N ILE A 236 -27.05 -10.35 6.71
CA ILE A 236 -27.41 -9.19 7.58
C ILE A 236 -26.56 -9.23 8.86
N GLY A 237 -25.75 -8.17 9.07
CA GLY A 237 -24.94 -8.00 10.27
C GLY A 237 -23.68 -8.89 10.36
N ASP A 238 -23.22 -9.47 9.24
CA ASP A 238 -21.95 -10.18 9.22
C ASP A 238 -20.86 -9.36 8.51
N PRO A 239 -19.90 -8.80 9.27
CA PRO A 239 -18.81 -8.00 8.69
C PRO A 239 -17.85 -8.81 7.81
N TYR A 240 -17.90 -10.15 7.83
CA TYR A 240 -16.97 -11.00 7.07
C TYR A 240 -17.41 -11.29 5.63
N ASP A 241 -18.65 -10.97 5.31
CA ASP A 241 -19.19 -11.18 3.96
C ASP A 241 -18.58 -10.20 2.94
N ASN A 242 -17.80 -9.21 3.38
CA ASN A 242 -17.14 -8.24 2.52
C ASN A 242 -15.66 -7.95 2.87
N ALA A 243 -14.93 -8.97 3.35
CA ALA A 243 -13.57 -8.84 3.86
C ALA A 243 -12.55 -8.20 2.89
N VAL A 244 -12.83 -8.28 1.58
CA VAL A 244 -11.98 -7.71 0.54
C VAL A 244 -12.05 -6.20 0.56
N ILE A 245 -13.26 -5.64 0.59
CA ILE A 245 -13.47 -4.19 0.59
C ILE A 245 -13.20 -3.58 1.97
N GLU A 246 -13.47 -4.31 3.05
CA GLU A 246 -13.05 -3.88 4.40
C GLU A 246 -11.54 -3.72 4.52
N SER A 247 -10.78 -4.63 3.90
CA SER A 247 -9.32 -4.51 3.82
C SER A 247 -8.90 -3.26 3.03
N PHE A 248 -9.62 -2.88 1.97
CA PHE A 248 -9.40 -1.66 1.22
C PHE A 248 -9.65 -0.43 2.10
N TRP A 249 -10.81 -0.34 2.75
CA TRP A 249 -11.16 0.78 3.62
C TRP A 249 -10.21 0.94 4.80
N GLY A 250 -9.88 -0.14 5.48
CA GLY A 250 -8.94 -0.10 6.60
C GLY A 250 -7.56 0.42 6.21
N ARG A 251 -7.15 0.20 4.97
CA ARG A 251 -5.90 0.77 4.43
C ARG A 251 -6.06 2.22 4.06
N MET A 252 -7.12 2.59 3.37
CA MET A 252 -7.41 3.97 3.01
C MET A 252 -7.52 4.86 4.26
N GLN A 253 -8.18 4.37 5.32
CA GLN A 253 -8.23 5.06 6.60
C GLN A 253 -6.83 5.30 7.16
N THR A 254 -5.98 4.27 7.20
CA THR A 254 -4.64 4.36 7.80
C THR A 254 -3.67 5.16 6.92
N GLU A 255 -3.75 4.99 5.61
CA GLU A 255 -2.78 5.55 4.66
C GLU A 255 -3.17 6.97 4.19
N LEU A 256 -4.45 7.37 4.34
CA LEU A 256 -4.96 8.67 3.91
C LEU A 256 -5.83 9.35 4.97
N LEU A 257 -7.03 8.80 5.24
CA LEU A 257 -8.13 9.55 5.87
C LEU A 257 -7.79 10.03 7.28
N ASN A 258 -7.16 9.19 8.11
CA ASN A 258 -6.84 9.46 9.51
C ASN A 258 -5.49 10.18 9.70
N ARG A 259 -4.80 10.58 8.61
CA ARG A 259 -3.46 11.19 8.71
C ARG A 259 -3.50 12.69 8.97
N GLN A 260 -4.62 13.33 8.68
CA GLN A 260 -4.82 14.75 8.93
C GLN A 260 -6.30 15.07 9.14
N ARG A 261 -6.58 16.28 9.60
CA ARG A 261 -7.93 16.83 9.60
C ARG A 261 -8.20 17.49 8.25
N TRP A 262 -9.41 17.31 7.75
CA TRP A 262 -9.84 17.81 6.45
C TRP A 262 -10.68 19.07 6.62
N ASP A 263 -10.31 20.16 5.99
CA ASP A 263 -11.04 21.42 6.13
C ASP A 263 -12.28 21.44 5.25
N THR A 264 -12.13 21.04 3.97
CA THR A 264 -13.25 21.09 3.01
C THR A 264 -13.58 19.70 2.43
N ARG A 265 -14.81 19.55 1.98
CA ARG A 265 -15.23 18.35 1.23
C ARG A 265 -14.48 18.17 -0.06
N VAL A 266 -14.18 19.26 -0.77
CA VAL A 266 -13.43 19.26 -2.03
C VAL A 266 -11.99 18.78 -1.80
N GLN A 267 -11.33 19.27 -0.76
CA GLN A 267 -9.99 18.83 -0.39
C GLN A 267 -9.93 17.31 -0.16
N LEU A 268 -10.90 16.79 0.62
CA LEU A 268 -10.97 15.35 0.89
C LEU A 268 -11.31 14.55 -0.38
N ALA A 269 -12.26 15.01 -1.19
CA ALA A 269 -12.63 14.35 -2.44
C ALA A 269 -11.44 14.22 -3.40
N ASN A 270 -10.67 15.29 -3.59
CA ASN A 270 -9.47 15.28 -4.42
C ASN A 270 -8.40 14.31 -3.87
N ALA A 271 -8.22 14.26 -2.54
CA ALA A 271 -7.27 13.34 -1.92
C ALA A 271 -7.70 11.87 -2.06
N ILE A 272 -9.01 11.57 -1.99
CA ILE A 272 -9.58 10.24 -2.25
C ILE A 272 -9.36 9.84 -3.72
N PHE A 273 -9.65 10.75 -4.67
CA PHE A 273 -9.38 10.54 -6.09
C PHE A 273 -7.91 10.15 -6.35
N GLU A 274 -6.99 10.97 -5.85
CA GLU A 274 -5.56 10.74 -5.97
C GLU A 274 -5.12 9.41 -5.32
N TYR A 275 -5.73 9.06 -4.17
CA TYR A 275 -5.44 7.80 -3.53
C TYR A 275 -5.90 6.61 -4.36
N ILE A 276 -7.09 6.64 -4.92
CA ILE A 276 -7.66 5.55 -5.72
C ILE A 276 -6.89 5.41 -7.03
N GLU A 277 -6.88 6.46 -7.86
CA GLU A 277 -6.36 6.40 -9.22
C GLU A 277 -4.85 6.50 -9.29
N GLY A 278 -4.25 7.43 -8.55
CA GLY A 278 -2.82 7.68 -8.59
C GLY A 278 -2.01 6.68 -7.77
N PHE A 279 -2.52 6.27 -6.61
CA PHE A 279 -1.75 5.44 -5.68
C PHE A 279 -2.24 3.99 -5.61
N HIS A 280 -3.49 3.72 -5.19
CA HIS A 280 -3.98 2.36 -4.95
C HIS A 280 -3.92 1.48 -6.21
N ASN A 281 -4.48 1.96 -7.32
CA ASN A 281 -4.57 1.20 -8.55
C ASN A 281 -3.20 1.03 -9.26
N ARG A 282 -2.35 2.06 -9.25
CA ARG A 282 -1.16 2.15 -10.11
C ARG A 282 0.17 2.00 -9.41
N ARG A 283 0.27 2.31 -8.11
CA ARG A 283 1.56 2.33 -7.39
C ARG A 283 1.60 1.41 -6.19
N ARG A 284 0.46 1.17 -5.54
CA ARG A 284 0.43 0.43 -4.30
C ARG A 284 0.70 -1.05 -4.50
N ARG A 285 1.80 -1.54 -3.93
CA ARG A 285 2.18 -2.96 -3.93
C ARG A 285 1.27 -3.79 -3.01
N HIS A 286 0.72 -4.90 -3.54
CA HIS A 286 -0.17 -5.80 -2.83
C HIS A 286 0.46 -7.19 -2.65
N SER A 287 0.65 -7.63 -1.41
CA SER A 287 1.19 -8.96 -1.12
C SER A 287 0.32 -10.09 -1.66
N ALA A 288 -1.01 -9.90 -1.66
CA ALA A 288 -1.97 -10.88 -2.21
C ALA A 288 -1.88 -11.02 -3.75
N LEU A 289 -1.26 -10.07 -4.44
CA LEU A 289 -1.04 -10.06 -5.89
C LEU A 289 0.43 -10.35 -6.25
N GLY A 290 1.17 -11.04 -5.39
CA GLY A 290 2.59 -11.27 -5.61
C GLY A 290 3.43 -9.99 -5.63
N TRP A 291 3.04 -8.99 -4.85
CA TRP A 291 3.68 -7.67 -4.78
C TRP A 291 3.50 -6.79 -6.03
N GLN A 292 2.63 -7.17 -6.94
CA GLN A 292 2.24 -6.32 -8.07
C GLN A 292 1.23 -5.26 -7.62
N THR A 293 1.11 -4.18 -8.39
CA THR A 293 -0.02 -3.26 -8.29
C THR A 293 -1.25 -3.88 -8.95
N PRO A 294 -2.48 -3.45 -8.65
CA PRO A 294 -3.68 -3.92 -9.34
C PRO A 294 -3.58 -3.83 -10.87
N VAL A 295 -3.07 -2.72 -11.39
CA VAL A 295 -2.92 -2.53 -12.85
C VAL A 295 -1.86 -3.47 -13.43
N GLU A 296 -0.68 -3.58 -12.81
CA GLU A 296 0.37 -4.52 -13.26
C GLU A 296 -0.13 -5.96 -13.26
N PHE A 297 -0.88 -6.36 -12.23
CA PHE A 297 -1.41 -7.71 -12.10
C PHE A 297 -2.36 -8.05 -13.27
N GLU A 298 -3.30 -7.15 -13.61
CA GLU A 298 -4.19 -7.32 -14.74
C GLU A 298 -3.41 -7.39 -16.06
N THR A 299 -2.47 -6.49 -16.30
CA THR A 299 -1.66 -6.45 -17.51
C THR A 299 -0.85 -7.74 -17.70
N THR A 300 -0.21 -8.21 -16.63
CA THR A 300 0.60 -9.43 -16.66
C THR A 300 -0.27 -10.67 -16.95
N ALA A 301 -1.47 -10.74 -16.37
CA ALA A 301 -2.38 -11.85 -16.60
C ALA A 301 -2.93 -11.87 -18.02
N THR A 302 -3.26 -10.70 -18.57
CA THR A 302 -3.72 -10.57 -19.98
C THR A 302 -2.64 -11.00 -20.96
N SER A 303 -1.37 -10.67 -20.68
CA SER A 303 -0.23 -11.06 -21.53
C SER A 303 0.08 -12.56 -21.48
N ARG A 304 -0.38 -13.27 -20.44
CA ARG A 304 -0.20 -14.72 -20.27
C ARG A 304 -1.37 -15.55 -20.84
N ALA A 305 -2.51 -14.92 -21.11
CA ALA A 305 -3.63 -15.62 -21.73
C ALA A 305 -3.23 -16.06 -23.14
N PRO A 306 -3.44 -17.33 -23.54
CA PRO A 306 -3.19 -17.76 -24.92
C PRO A 306 -4.04 -16.91 -25.88
N ALA A 307 -3.43 -16.52 -27.00
CA ALA A 307 -4.15 -15.80 -28.06
C ALA A 307 -5.42 -16.59 -28.44
N PRO A 308 -6.57 -15.92 -28.66
CA PRO A 308 -7.78 -16.61 -29.11
C PRO A 308 -7.45 -17.40 -30.38
N GLN A 309 -7.62 -18.71 -30.34
CA GLN A 309 -7.49 -19.54 -31.51
C GLN A 309 -8.56 -19.09 -32.51
N THR A 310 -8.14 -18.43 -33.56
CA THR A 310 -9.00 -18.09 -34.69
C THR A 310 -9.51 -19.42 -35.25
N ALA A 311 -10.79 -19.70 -35.06
CA ALA A 311 -11.44 -20.86 -35.66
C ALA A 311 -11.30 -20.75 -37.20
N VAL A 312 -10.41 -21.56 -37.76
CA VAL A 312 -10.32 -21.72 -39.20
C VAL A 312 -11.61 -22.42 -39.61
N GLN A 313 -12.53 -21.67 -40.20
CA GLN A 313 -13.65 -22.25 -40.91
C GLN A 313 -13.08 -23.00 -42.10
N LEU A 314 -13.06 -24.33 -42.02
CA LEU A 314 -12.90 -25.20 -43.17
C LEU A 314 -14.19 -25.11 -43.98
N THR A 315 -14.21 -24.25 -44.99
CA THR A 315 -15.17 -24.33 -46.10
C THR A 315 -14.75 -25.51 -46.93
N GLY A 316 -15.39 -26.66 -46.69
CA GLY A 316 -15.37 -27.80 -47.56
C GLY A 316 -16.29 -27.57 -48.75
N SER A 317 -15.76 -27.78 -49.92
CA SER A 317 -16.42 -27.82 -51.24
C SER A 317 -17.37 -28.99 -51.32
#